data_55a41d9adb0572ecd8dd48470af29e2c
#
_entry.id   55a41d9adb0572ecd8dd48470af29e2c
#
_cell.length_a   1.000
_cell.length_b   1.000
_cell.length_c   1.000
_cell.angle_alpha   90.00
_cell.angle_beta   90.00
_cell.angle_gamma   90.00
#
_symmetry.space_group_name_H-M   'P 1'
#
loop_
_entity.id
_entity.type
_entity.pdbx_description
1 polymer ?
#
loop_
_entity_poly.entity_id
_entity_poly.type
_entity_poly.pdbx_seq_one_letter_code
_entity_poly.pdbx_strand_id
1 'polypeptide(L)'
;LDVVLRHRRVTLFASLALLVLTTWLGMVIPKGFLPTEDMGMLQASTEAEQGVSFEGMVRAQHSLDPTLESSTYVAAYNSIVGIVGGSQSMNNGILLMRLAEHDKRPGIEAVAQKLRKDLNTSPSMRVFVRVPPTISIGGRASKALYQYTLFGPDMGALFESAQHIEDALRKVPGVTEVQVQATSQRARILVNPAAVKLSELVAAVQD
;
A
#
# COMPACT_ATOMS: atom_id res chain seq x y z
N LEU A 1 27.23 23.54 38.40
CA LEU A 1 26.39 24.74 38.32
C LEU A 1 27.25 25.98 38.05
N ASP A 2 28.35 26.16 38.79
CA ASP A 2 29.23 27.33 38.72
C ASP A 2 29.84 27.58 37.34
N VAL A 3 30.24 26.54 36.64
CA VAL A 3 30.77 26.64 35.25
C VAL A 3 29.73 27.22 34.30
N VAL A 4 28.47 26.77 34.40
CA VAL A 4 27.35 27.24 33.58
C VAL A 4 27.03 28.71 33.86
N LEU A 5 27.00 29.08 35.13
CA LEU A 5 26.75 30.46 35.56
C LEU A 5 27.91 31.41 35.18
N ARG A 6 29.13 30.91 35.19
CA ARG A 6 30.31 31.69 34.81
C ARG A 6 30.35 31.96 33.31
N HIS A 7 29.82 31.05 32.47
CA HIS A 7 29.80 31.17 31.02
C HIS A 7 28.38 31.33 30.47
N ARG A 8 27.52 32.09 31.13
CA ARG A 8 26.10 32.27 30.84
C ARG A 8 25.75 32.56 29.36
N ARG A 9 26.61 33.35 28.67
CA ARG A 9 26.40 33.66 27.24
C ARG A 9 26.63 32.44 26.35
N VAL A 10 27.69 31.67 26.64
CA VAL A 10 27.99 30.43 25.90
C VAL A 10 26.89 29.41 26.10
N THR A 11 26.43 29.26 27.33
CA THR A 11 25.32 28.34 27.65
C THR A 11 24.01 28.75 26.96
N LEU A 12 23.73 30.07 26.92
CA LEU A 12 22.56 30.57 26.21
C LEU A 12 22.60 30.25 24.71
N PHE A 13 23.74 30.53 24.05
CA PHE A 13 23.91 30.21 22.63
C PHE A 13 23.87 28.71 22.35
N ALA A 14 24.47 27.90 23.21
CA ALA A 14 24.42 26.45 23.09
C ALA A 14 22.97 25.91 23.21
N SER A 15 22.22 26.43 24.20
CA SER A 15 20.80 26.05 24.36
C SER A 15 19.93 26.47 23.17
N LEU A 16 20.16 27.67 22.65
CA LEU A 16 19.43 28.17 21.48
C LEU A 16 19.76 27.35 20.23
N ALA A 17 21.04 27.02 20.02
CA ALA A 17 21.49 26.19 18.93
C ALA A 17 20.86 24.76 18.99
N LEU A 18 20.80 24.20 20.20
CA LEU A 18 20.20 22.91 20.45
C LEU A 18 18.68 22.91 20.15
N LEU A 19 18.01 24.00 20.52
CA LEU A 19 16.59 24.19 20.27
C LEU A 19 16.30 24.30 18.77
N VAL A 20 17.11 25.08 18.04
CA VAL A 20 17.01 25.20 16.58
C VAL A 20 17.27 23.85 15.90
N LEU A 21 18.32 23.13 16.35
CA LEU A 21 18.66 21.81 15.83
C LEU A 21 17.52 20.80 16.06
N THR A 22 16.94 20.79 17.25
CA THR A 22 15.83 19.90 17.59
C THR A 22 14.60 20.19 16.73
N THR A 23 14.26 21.47 16.53
CA THR A 23 13.15 21.88 15.68
C THR A 23 13.38 21.48 14.22
N TRP A 24 14.59 21.73 13.72
CA TRP A 24 14.99 21.34 12.38
C TRP A 24 14.93 19.81 12.19
N LEU A 25 15.47 19.05 13.14
CA LEU A 25 15.42 17.59 13.11
C LEU A 25 13.98 17.07 13.13
N GLY A 26 13.10 17.68 13.93
CA GLY A 26 11.68 17.36 13.97
C GLY A 26 10.93 17.63 12.65
N MET A 27 11.42 18.56 11.83
CA MET A 27 10.85 18.80 10.48
C MET A 27 11.37 17.82 9.44
N VAL A 28 12.63 17.40 9.54
CA VAL A 28 13.31 16.53 8.54
C VAL A 28 12.98 15.05 8.74
N ILE A 29 12.76 14.63 10.00
CA ILE A 29 12.45 13.22 10.29
C ILE A 29 11.10 12.85 9.62
N PRO A 30 11.07 11.80 8.80
CA PRO A 30 9.82 11.32 8.21
C PRO A 30 8.85 10.87 9.30
N LYS A 31 7.68 11.50 9.33
CA LYS A 31 6.63 11.23 10.31
C LYS A 31 5.75 10.10 9.77
N GLY A 32 6.13 8.85 10.02
CA GLY A 32 5.32 7.68 9.72
C GLY A 32 4.68 7.13 10.98
N PHE A 33 3.37 6.82 10.95
CA PHE A 33 2.67 6.24 12.10
C PHE A 33 3.12 4.80 12.39
N LEU A 34 3.41 4.05 11.32
CA LEU A 34 3.95 2.69 11.38
C LEU A 34 4.95 2.54 10.24
N PRO A 35 6.25 2.44 10.54
CA PRO A 35 7.23 2.10 9.52
C PRO A 35 6.96 0.68 9.01
N THR A 36 6.98 0.50 7.70
CA THR A 36 6.98 -0.83 7.09
C THR A 36 8.35 -1.46 7.34
N GLU A 37 8.40 -2.42 8.25
CA GLU A 37 9.63 -3.19 8.48
C GLU A 37 9.79 -4.24 7.38
N ASP A 38 11.03 -4.46 6.98
CA ASP A 38 11.37 -5.50 6.02
C ASP A 38 11.41 -6.87 6.69
N MET A 39 10.25 -7.51 6.77
CA MET A 39 10.12 -8.87 7.30
C MET A 39 10.54 -9.96 6.30
N GLY A 40 11.06 -9.61 5.13
CA GLY A 40 11.39 -10.57 4.09
C GLY A 40 10.18 -11.28 3.47
N MET A 41 8.98 -10.70 3.60
CA MET A 41 7.74 -11.26 3.07
C MET A 41 7.00 -10.24 2.21
N LEU A 42 6.53 -10.67 1.06
CA LEU A 42 5.59 -9.94 0.22
C LEU A 42 4.30 -10.72 0.07
N GLN A 43 3.22 -9.98 -0.07
CA GLN A 43 1.91 -10.54 -0.39
C GLN A 43 1.42 -9.92 -1.69
N ALA A 44 0.91 -10.76 -2.60
CA ALA A 44 0.19 -10.27 -3.75
C ALA A 44 -1.24 -10.79 -3.75
N SER A 45 -2.19 -9.92 -4.11
CA SER A 45 -3.55 -10.32 -4.43
C SER A 45 -3.65 -10.44 -5.94
N THR A 46 -4.20 -11.55 -6.41
CA THR A 46 -4.42 -11.82 -7.84
C THR A 46 -5.91 -11.74 -8.15
N GLU A 47 -6.26 -11.18 -9.29
CA GLU A 47 -7.63 -11.03 -9.74
C GLU A 47 -7.72 -11.32 -11.24
N ALA A 48 -8.49 -12.35 -11.60
CA ALA A 48 -8.82 -12.68 -12.97
C ALA A 48 -10.16 -12.05 -13.39
N GLU A 49 -10.54 -12.18 -14.65
CA GLU A 49 -11.81 -11.70 -15.17
C GLU A 49 -13.01 -12.29 -14.43
N GLN A 50 -14.09 -11.51 -14.34
CA GLN A 50 -15.34 -11.99 -13.74
C GLN A 50 -15.92 -13.13 -14.57
N GLY A 51 -16.37 -14.18 -13.89
CA GLY A 51 -16.95 -15.36 -14.55
C GLY A 51 -15.93 -16.45 -14.90
N VAL A 52 -14.65 -16.27 -14.59
CA VAL A 52 -13.66 -17.34 -14.74
C VAL A 52 -14.01 -18.52 -13.83
N SER A 53 -13.87 -19.74 -14.33
CA SER A 53 -14.03 -20.94 -13.51
C SER A 53 -12.88 -21.10 -12.53
N PHE A 54 -13.08 -21.87 -11.45
CA PHE A 54 -12.01 -22.19 -10.50
C PHE A 54 -10.75 -22.74 -11.18
N GLU A 55 -10.93 -23.70 -12.10
CA GLU A 55 -9.81 -24.26 -12.88
C GLU A 55 -9.14 -23.21 -13.79
N GLY A 56 -9.94 -22.29 -14.37
CA GLY A 56 -9.42 -21.17 -15.13
C GLY A 56 -8.55 -20.25 -14.28
N MET A 57 -9.02 -19.93 -13.06
CA MET A 57 -8.24 -19.13 -12.10
C MET A 57 -6.96 -19.85 -11.66
N VAL A 58 -7.02 -21.15 -11.40
CA VAL A 58 -5.82 -21.96 -11.05
C VAL A 58 -4.81 -21.93 -12.19
N ARG A 59 -5.24 -22.15 -13.45
CA ARG A 59 -4.31 -22.05 -14.61
C ARG A 59 -3.73 -20.65 -14.76
N ALA A 60 -4.54 -19.61 -14.60
CA ALA A 60 -4.08 -18.24 -14.67
C ALA A 60 -3.04 -17.94 -13.56
N GLN A 61 -3.25 -18.46 -12.36
CA GLN A 61 -2.32 -18.26 -11.25
C GLN A 61 -1.01 -19.05 -11.47
N HIS A 62 -1.07 -20.26 -11.99
CA HIS A 62 0.11 -21.04 -12.36
C HIS A 62 0.92 -20.40 -13.52
N SER A 63 0.30 -19.56 -14.34
CA SER A 63 1.04 -18.83 -15.38
C SER A 63 2.07 -17.83 -14.80
N LEU A 64 1.98 -17.50 -13.51
CA LEU A 64 2.93 -16.65 -12.81
C LEU A 64 4.16 -17.42 -12.28
N ASP A 65 4.07 -18.75 -12.15
CA ASP A 65 5.12 -19.59 -11.58
C ASP A 65 6.49 -19.40 -12.28
N PRO A 66 6.59 -19.39 -13.63
CA PRO A 66 7.88 -19.18 -14.29
C PRO A 66 8.54 -17.85 -13.94
N THR A 67 7.73 -16.79 -13.76
CA THR A 67 8.22 -15.46 -13.37
C THR A 67 8.72 -15.45 -11.92
N LEU A 68 8.02 -16.13 -11.03
CA LEU A 68 8.40 -16.24 -9.62
C LEU A 68 9.64 -17.11 -9.42
N GLU A 69 9.73 -18.24 -10.12
CA GLU A 69 10.86 -19.18 -10.06
C GLU A 69 12.15 -18.58 -10.67
N SER A 70 12.01 -17.80 -11.72
CA SER A 70 13.16 -17.09 -12.33
C SER A 70 13.63 -15.89 -11.53
N SER A 71 12.85 -15.44 -10.55
CA SER A 71 13.20 -14.26 -9.75
C SER A 71 14.26 -14.59 -8.71
N THR A 72 15.41 -13.93 -8.80
CA THR A 72 16.51 -14.05 -7.82
C THR A 72 16.11 -13.59 -6.41
N TYR A 73 15.01 -12.82 -6.30
CA TYR A 73 14.58 -12.23 -5.03
C TYR A 73 13.56 -13.07 -4.26
N VAL A 74 12.91 -14.03 -4.93
CA VAL A 74 11.90 -14.91 -4.32
C VAL A 74 12.56 -16.24 -3.94
N ALA A 75 12.60 -16.53 -2.64
CA ALA A 75 13.15 -17.79 -2.13
C ALA A 75 12.11 -18.92 -2.10
N ALA A 76 10.85 -18.57 -1.85
CA ALA A 76 9.73 -19.50 -1.85
C ALA A 76 8.41 -18.71 -2.00
N TYR A 77 7.39 -19.35 -2.55
CA TYR A 77 6.06 -18.76 -2.62
C TYR A 77 4.97 -19.81 -2.36
N ASN A 78 3.83 -19.34 -1.92
CA ASN A 78 2.61 -20.12 -1.74
C ASN A 78 1.47 -19.44 -2.48
N SER A 79 0.76 -20.21 -3.29
CA SER A 79 -0.33 -19.76 -4.14
C SER A 79 -1.66 -20.31 -3.63
N ILE A 80 -2.62 -19.43 -3.33
CA ILE A 80 -3.93 -19.76 -2.78
C ILE A 80 -5.00 -19.17 -3.70
N VAL A 81 -5.96 -19.98 -4.13
CA VAL A 81 -7.06 -19.57 -5.00
C VAL A 81 -8.39 -19.71 -4.27
N GLY A 82 -9.31 -18.78 -4.50
CA GLY A 82 -10.71 -18.87 -4.04
C GLY A 82 -11.01 -18.31 -2.66
N ILE A 83 -10.00 -17.93 -1.86
CA ILE A 83 -10.21 -17.37 -0.51
C ILE A 83 -9.48 -16.04 -0.39
N VAL A 84 -10.23 -14.94 -0.37
CA VAL A 84 -9.66 -13.60 -0.17
C VAL A 84 -10.47 -12.83 0.87
N GLY A 85 -9.85 -12.53 2.01
CA GLY A 85 -10.43 -11.65 3.03
C GLY A 85 -11.77 -12.12 3.63
N GLY A 86 -12.00 -13.43 3.70
CA GLY A 86 -13.24 -14.00 4.24
C GLY A 86 -14.42 -14.00 3.24
N SER A 87 -14.18 -13.64 2.00
CA SER A 87 -15.14 -13.75 0.89
C SER A 87 -14.69 -14.84 -0.06
N GLN A 88 -15.57 -15.79 -0.35
CA GLN A 88 -15.31 -16.78 -1.40
C GLN A 88 -15.57 -16.12 -2.76
N SER A 89 -14.50 -15.94 -3.52
CA SER A 89 -14.59 -15.43 -4.88
C SER A 89 -13.69 -16.28 -5.78
N MET A 90 -14.28 -16.91 -6.77
CA MET A 90 -13.57 -17.84 -7.65
C MET A 90 -12.53 -17.17 -8.53
N ASN A 91 -12.64 -15.86 -8.74
CA ASN A 91 -11.73 -15.07 -9.59
C ASN A 91 -10.62 -14.35 -8.80
N ASN A 92 -10.49 -14.64 -7.51
CA ASN A 92 -9.45 -14.02 -6.66
C ASN A 92 -8.50 -15.06 -6.10
N GLY A 93 -7.24 -14.65 -5.90
CA GLY A 93 -6.23 -15.46 -5.25
C GLY A 93 -5.27 -14.61 -4.42
N ILE A 94 -4.41 -15.29 -3.68
CA ILE A 94 -3.34 -14.69 -2.88
C ILE A 94 -2.05 -15.43 -3.16
N LEU A 95 -0.98 -14.68 -3.38
CA LEU A 95 0.39 -15.16 -3.40
C LEU A 95 1.11 -14.66 -2.15
N LEU A 96 1.65 -15.56 -1.37
CA LEU A 96 2.52 -15.27 -0.25
C LEU A 96 3.95 -15.59 -0.67
N MET A 97 4.81 -14.60 -0.75
CA MET A 97 6.18 -14.72 -1.22
C MET A 97 7.15 -14.46 -0.08
N ARG A 98 8.03 -15.41 0.17
CA ARG A 98 9.19 -15.25 1.05
C ARG A 98 10.36 -14.80 0.20
N LEU A 99 10.96 -13.69 0.55
CA LEU A 99 12.11 -13.14 -0.15
C LEU A 99 13.42 -13.79 0.29
N ALA A 100 14.44 -13.65 -0.54
CA ALA A 100 15.82 -13.99 -0.18
C ALA A 100 16.28 -13.14 1.02
N GLU A 101 17.39 -13.55 1.65
CA GLU A 101 18.00 -12.84 2.77
C GLU A 101 18.27 -11.38 2.44
N HIS A 102 18.13 -10.50 3.44
CA HIS A 102 18.24 -9.05 3.28
C HIS A 102 19.54 -8.60 2.58
N ASP A 103 20.65 -9.27 2.90
CA ASP A 103 21.97 -8.95 2.34
C ASP A 103 22.12 -9.32 0.86
N LYS A 104 21.23 -10.18 0.33
CA LYS A 104 21.26 -10.68 -1.05
C LYS A 104 20.27 -9.99 -1.97
N ARG A 105 19.55 -8.98 -1.50
CA ARG A 105 18.53 -8.28 -2.28
C ARG A 105 18.47 -6.79 -1.94
N PRO A 106 17.95 -5.95 -2.83
CA PRO A 106 17.62 -4.56 -2.52
C PRO A 106 16.48 -4.47 -1.49
N GLY A 107 16.23 -3.27 -0.97
CA GLY A 107 15.14 -3.03 -0.02
C GLY A 107 13.78 -3.54 -0.53
N ILE A 108 12.93 -3.96 0.41
CA ILE A 108 11.66 -4.66 0.11
C ILE A 108 10.76 -3.90 -0.86
N GLU A 109 10.74 -2.57 -0.79
CA GLU A 109 9.91 -1.74 -1.68
C GLU A 109 10.41 -1.78 -3.14
N ALA A 110 11.73 -1.79 -3.35
CA ALA A 110 12.32 -1.92 -4.69
C ALA A 110 12.02 -3.30 -5.29
N VAL A 111 12.08 -4.36 -4.48
CA VAL A 111 11.68 -5.72 -4.89
C VAL A 111 10.20 -5.76 -5.23
N ALA A 112 9.34 -5.14 -4.39
CA ALA A 112 7.91 -5.08 -4.63
C ALA A 112 7.57 -4.36 -5.95
N GLN A 113 8.23 -3.23 -6.25
CA GLN A 113 8.04 -2.50 -7.50
C GLN A 113 8.45 -3.33 -8.72
N LYS A 114 9.58 -4.04 -8.64
CA LYS A 114 10.02 -4.92 -9.72
C LYS A 114 9.03 -6.06 -9.94
N LEU A 115 8.62 -6.76 -8.89
CA LEU A 115 7.65 -7.84 -9.00
C LEU A 115 6.28 -7.37 -9.49
N ARG A 116 5.83 -6.16 -9.13
CA ARG A 116 4.61 -5.55 -9.71
C ARG A 116 4.70 -5.46 -11.24
N LYS A 117 5.85 -5.03 -11.75
CA LYS A 117 6.06 -4.92 -13.20
C LYS A 117 6.15 -6.29 -13.87
N ASP A 118 6.90 -7.20 -13.29
CA ASP A 118 7.18 -8.51 -13.89
C ASP A 118 5.93 -9.41 -13.87
N LEU A 119 5.11 -9.36 -12.82
CA LEU A 119 3.90 -10.18 -12.67
C LEU A 119 2.68 -9.62 -13.43
N ASN A 120 2.62 -8.32 -13.71
CA ASN A 120 1.53 -7.70 -14.48
C ASN A 120 1.76 -7.72 -16.00
N THR A 121 2.52 -8.66 -16.51
CA THR A 121 2.77 -8.82 -17.95
C THR A 121 1.60 -9.53 -18.65
N SER A 122 0.81 -10.32 -17.93
CA SER A 122 -0.34 -11.05 -18.50
C SER A 122 -1.60 -10.18 -18.50
N PRO A 123 -2.31 -10.01 -19.64
CA PRO A 123 -3.54 -9.25 -19.69
C PRO A 123 -4.73 -9.94 -19.02
N SER A 124 -4.65 -11.26 -18.79
CA SER A 124 -5.74 -12.07 -18.22
C SER A 124 -5.85 -12.01 -16.70
N MET A 125 -4.87 -11.44 -16.01
CA MET A 125 -4.84 -11.36 -14.56
C MET A 125 -4.17 -10.08 -14.08
N ARG A 126 -4.75 -9.45 -13.06
CA ARG A 126 -4.14 -8.33 -12.34
C ARG A 126 -3.49 -8.83 -11.06
N VAL A 127 -2.27 -8.37 -10.79
CA VAL A 127 -1.48 -8.76 -9.62
C VAL A 127 -1.12 -7.51 -8.80
N PHE A 128 -1.61 -7.44 -7.57
CA PHE A 128 -1.39 -6.32 -6.65
C PHE A 128 -0.38 -6.73 -5.58
N VAL A 129 0.89 -6.43 -5.79
CA VAL A 129 1.96 -6.74 -4.83
C VAL A 129 2.02 -5.67 -3.75
N ARG A 130 2.02 -6.08 -2.49
CA ARG A 130 2.14 -5.19 -1.32
C ARG A 130 3.11 -5.75 -0.29
N VAL A 131 3.72 -4.86 0.48
CA VAL A 131 4.42 -5.21 1.72
C VAL A 131 3.36 -5.36 2.80
N PRO A 132 3.22 -6.54 3.44
CA PRO A 132 2.27 -6.70 4.53
C PRO A 132 2.69 -5.83 5.71
N PRO A 133 1.77 -5.08 6.35
CA PRO A 133 2.10 -4.31 7.53
C PRO A 133 2.42 -5.24 8.70
N THR A 134 3.42 -4.90 9.51
CA THR A 134 3.82 -5.66 10.71
C THR A 134 2.70 -5.75 11.74
N ILE A 135 1.88 -4.70 11.82
CA ILE A 135 0.73 -4.63 12.72
C ILE A 135 -0.52 -4.28 11.90
N SER A 136 -1.51 -5.14 11.96
CA SER A 136 -2.82 -4.89 11.36
C SER A 136 -3.74 -4.25 12.40
N ILE A 137 -3.89 -2.94 12.35
CA ILE A 137 -4.77 -2.19 13.25
C ILE A 137 -6.13 -2.06 12.58
N GLY A 138 -7.08 -2.85 13.02
CA GLY A 138 -8.50 -2.75 12.71
C GLY A 138 -8.84 -2.65 11.21
N GLY A 139 -9.71 -3.50 10.73
CA GLY A 139 -10.22 -3.43 9.38
C GLY A 139 -9.99 -4.71 8.56
N ARG A 140 -10.79 -4.86 7.53
CA ARG A 140 -10.64 -5.94 6.56
C ARG A 140 -9.38 -5.72 5.73
N ALA A 141 -8.68 -6.79 5.40
CA ALA A 141 -7.57 -6.74 4.46
C ALA A 141 -8.00 -6.03 3.17
N SER A 142 -7.46 -4.84 2.92
CA SER A 142 -7.72 -4.08 1.71
C SER A 142 -6.65 -4.40 0.67
N LYS A 143 -7.03 -4.43 -0.61
CA LYS A 143 -6.11 -4.56 -1.74
C LYS A 143 -5.30 -3.28 -1.95
N ALA A 144 -5.76 -2.15 -1.43
CA ALA A 144 -5.16 -0.83 -1.58
C ALA A 144 -4.58 -0.29 -0.27
N LEU A 145 -3.59 0.59 -0.39
CA LEU A 145 -2.92 1.21 0.76
C LEU A 145 -3.84 2.15 1.53
N TYR A 146 -4.70 2.89 0.84
CA TYR A 146 -5.68 3.80 1.43
C TYR A 146 -7.10 3.39 1.03
N GLN A 147 -8.02 3.52 1.96
CA GLN A 147 -9.43 3.22 1.77
C GLN A 147 -10.27 4.37 2.32
N TYR A 148 -11.08 4.97 1.46
CA TYR A 148 -12.12 5.92 1.85
C TYR A 148 -13.47 5.23 1.83
N THR A 149 -14.30 5.48 2.84
CA THR A 149 -15.63 4.90 2.91
C THR A 149 -16.65 6.03 3.03
N LEU A 150 -17.52 6.13 2.06
CA LEU A 150 -18.64 7.06 2.04
C LEU A 150 -19.90 6.37 2.56
N PHE A 151 -20.67 7.08 3.35
CA PHE A 151 -21.96 6.62 3.84
C PHE A 151 -23.04 7.64 3.45
N GLY A 152 -24.17 7.17 2.94
CA GLY A 152 -25.28 8.00 2.60
C GLY A 152 -26.59 7.23 2.57
N PRO A 153 -27.73 7.85 2.93
CA PRO A 153 -29.05 7.21 2.87
C PRO A 153 -29.55 7.06 1.43
N ASP A 154 -29.14 7.94 0.52
CA ASP A 154 -29.51 7.92 -0.89
C ASP A 154 -28.41 7.28 -1.74
N MET A 155 -28.75 6.22 -2.42
CA MET A 155 -27.84 5.47 -3.29
C MET A 155 -27.41 6.26 -4.53
N GLY A 156 -28.30 7.08 -5.10
CA GLY A 156 -28.02 7.88 -6.29
C GLY A 156 -26.98 8.95 -5.99
N ALA A 157 -27.22 9.76 -4.97
CA ALA A 157 -26.30 10.79 -4.52
C ALA A 157 -24.96 10.22 -4.04
N LEU A 158 -24.99 9.04 -3.40
CA LEU A 158 -23.79 8.35 -2.95
C LEU A 158 -22.91 7.88 -4.12
N PHE A 159 -23.54 7.37 -5.17
CA PHE A 159 -22.85 6.89 -6.37
C PHE A 159 -22.24 8.07 -7.16
N GLU A 160 -22.99 9.15 -7.31
CA GLU A 160 -22.53 10.37 -7.98
C GLU A 160 -21.34 11.01 -7.24
N SER A 161 -21.45 11.12 -5.91
CA SER A 161 -20.35 11.61 -5.07
C SER A 161 -19.12 10.72 -5.15
N ALA A 162 -19.30 9.39 -5.17
CA ALA A 162 -18.20 8.43 -5.27
C ALA A 162 -17.47 8.52 -6.62
N GLN A 163 -18.21 8.73 -7.73
CA GLN A 163 -17.63 8.95 -9.05
C GLN A 163 -16.87 10.28 -9.11
N HIS A 164 -17.41 11.34 -8.53
CA HIS A 164 -16.75 12.63 -8.49
C HIS A 164 -15.42 12.57 -7.76
N ILE A 165 -15.36 11.88 -6.61
CA ILE A 165 -14.13 11.65 -5.85
C ILE A 165 -13.15 10.75 -6.63
N GLU A 166 -13.63 9.71 -7.32
CA GLU A 166 -12.80 8.88 -8.18
C GLU A 166 -12.09 9.71 -9.25
N ASP A 167 -12.83 10.56 -9.93
CA ASP A 167 -12.32 11.43 -11.00
C ASP A 167 -11.31 12.47 -10.46
N ALA A 168 -11.56 13.01 -9.27
CA ALA A 168 -10.63 13.91 -8.60
C ALA A 168 -9.32 13.19 -8.23
N LEU A 169 -9.41 12.01 -7.63
CA LEU A 169 -8.25 11.22 -7.24
C LEU A 169 -7.42 10.72 -8.43
N ARG A 170 -8.04 10.40 -9.56
CA ARG A 170 -7.33 10.02 -10.80
C ARG A 170 -6.46 11.14 -11.38
N LYS A 171 -6.79 12.40 -11.08
CA LYS A 171 -6.02 13.57 -11.52
C LYS A 171 -4.79 13.84 -10.65
N VAL A 172 -4.71 13.24 -9.46
CA VAL A 172 -3.58 13.45 -8.54
C VAL A 172 -2.34 12.73 -9.08
N PRO A 173 -1.22 13.43 -9.31
CA PRO A 173 0.01 12.82 -9.81
C PRO A 173 0.53 11.77 -8.83
N GLY A 174 0.84 10.57 -9.32
CA GLY A 174 1.36 9.47 -8.48
C GLY A 174 0.29 8.52 -7.94
N VAL A 175 -0.99 8.76 -8.18
CA VAL A 175 -2.05 7.77 -7.96
C VAL A 175 -2.04 6.79 -9.13
N THR A 176 -1.81 5.52 -8.85
CA THR A 176 -1.71 4.48 -9.88
C THR A 176 -3.04 3.79 -10.13
N GLU A 177 -3.88 3.70 -9.13
CA GLU A 177 -5.15 2.99 -9.23
C GLU A 177 -6.17 3.53 -8.23
N VAL A 178 -7.39 3.76 -8.71
CA VAL A 178 -8.56 4.11 -7.90
C VAL A 178 -9.67 3.12 -8.26
N GLN A 179 -10.23 2.47 -7.26
CA GLN A 179 -11.38 1.56 -7.42
C GLN A 179 -12.52 2.00 -6.52
N VAL A 180 -13.71 2.10 -7.08
CA VAL A 180 -14.95 2.33 -6.34
C VAL A 180 -15.70 1.03 -6.18
N GLN A 181 -16.03 0.67 -4.94
CA GLN A 181 -16.89 -0.46 -4.62
C GLN A 181 -18.13 0.07 -3.90
N ALA A 182 -19.27 0.02 -4.57
CA ALA A 182 -20.54 0.40 -3.97
C ALA A 182 -21.34 -0.84 -3.56
N THR A 183 -21.80 -0.83 -2.33
CA THR A 183 -22.74 -1.78 -1.75
C THR A 183 -23.87 -0.98 -1.10
N SER A 184 -25.05 -1.57 -0.91
CA SER A 184 -26.19 -0.87 -0.31
C SER A 184 -25.78 0.04 0.86
N GLN A 185 -25.92 1.35 0.72
CA GLN A 185 -25.59 2.40 1.70
C GLN A 185 -24.10 2.69 1.95
N ARG A 186 -23.17 2.07 1.20
CA ARG A 186 -21.73 2.31 1.35
C ARG A 186 -21.03 2.32 0.00
N ALA A 187 -20.25 3.35 -0.25
CA ALA A 187 -19.28 3.37 -1.33
C ALA A 187 -17.86 3.36 -0.76
N ARG A 188 -17.00 2.52 -1.30
CA ARG A 188 -15.59 2.45 -0.92
C ARG A 188 -14.74 2.84 -2.11
N ILE A 189 -13.83 3.74 -1.85
CA ILE A 189 -12.83 4.18 -2.83
C ILE A 189 -11.48 3.63 -2.35
N LEU A 190 -10.89 2.78 -3.14
CA LEU A 190 -9.60 2.17 -2.89
C LEU A 190 -8.55 2.91 -3.70
N VAL A 191 -7.53 3.44 -3.04
CA VAL A 191 -6.47 4.22 -3.69
C VAL A 191 -5.11 3.59 -3.44
N ASN A 192 -4.37 3.41 -4.51
CA ASN A 192 -3.01 2.87 -4.46
C ASN A 192 -2.03 3.91 -5.03
N PRO A 193 -1.45 4.79 -4.19
CA PRO A 193 -0.50 5.79 -4.65
C PRO A 193 0.90 5.19 -4.81
N ALA A 194 1.58 5.53 -5.89
CA ALA A 194 2.98 5.14 -6.08
C ALA A 194 3.95 6.01 -5.26
N ALA A 195 3.63 7.31 -5.03
CA ALA A 195 4.51 8.26 -4.38
C ALA A 195 3.79 9.52 -3.83
N VAL A 196 2.51 9.44 -3.43
CA VAL A 196 1.71 10.59 -2.99
C VAL A 196 1.57 10.60 -1.47
N LYS A 197 1.66 11.79 -0.85
CA LYS A 197 1.43 11.96 0.58
C LYS A 197 -0.06 11.93 0.90
N LEU A 198 -0.42 11.38 2.06
CA LEU A 198 -1.81 11.31 2.53
C LEU A 198 -2.51 12.69 2.53
N SER A 199 -1.77 13.77 2.84
CA SER A 199 -2.29 15.14 2.85
C SER A 199 -2.78 15.61 1.48
N GLU A 200 -2.13 15.20 0.39
CA GLU A 200 -2.52 15.55 -0.99
C GLU A 200 -3.79 14.79 -1.42
N LEU A 201 -3.93 13.54 -0.99
CA LEU A 201 -5.15 12.76 -1.22
C LEU A 201 -6.35 13.33 -0.44
N VAL A 202 -6.14 13.78 0.79
CA VAL A 202 -7.19 14.40 1.62
C VAL A 202 -7.63 15.73 1.02
N ALA A 203 -6.70 16.55 0.54
CA ALA A 203 -7.03 17.82 -0.13
C ALA A 203 -7.88 17.59 -1.40
N ALA A 204 -7.52 16.59 -2.22
CA ALA A 204 -8.27 16.28 -3.45
C ALA A 204 -9.69 15.71 -3.21
N VAL A 205 -10.01 15.30 -1.99
CA VAL A 205 -11.35 14.80 -1.61
C VAL A 205 -12.21 15.92 -0.99
N GLN A 206 -11.57 16.99 -0.51
CA GLN A 206 -12.27 18.11 0.17
C GLN A 206 -12.69 19.24 -0.80
N ASP A 207 -12.09 19.30 -1.98
CA ASP A 207 -12.47 20.20 -3.07
C ASP A 207 -13.60 19.59 -3.94
#